data_a7031734386e57f19e230f62b6777687
#
_entry.id   a7031734386e57f19e230f62b6777687
#
_cell.length_a   1.000
_cell.length_b   1.000
_cell.length_c   1.000
_cell.angle_alpha   90.00
_cell.angle_beta   90.00
_cell.angle_gamma   90.00
#
_symmetry.space_group_name_H-M   'P 1'
#
loop_
_entity.id
_entity.type
_entity.pdbx_description
1 polymer ?
#
loop_
_entity_poly.entity_id
_entity_poly.type
_entity_poly.pdbx_seq_one_letter_code
_entity_poly.pdbx_strand_id
1 'polypeptide(L)'
;MAQVNIEKRGNVYQYRFEIAPQGGKRKFINKSGFKTKSEAQEAGNIAYTEYINAGVPFKECKLSYSDYLDYWLDNYCKSNLKYNTICKYRTIIDKYIRPRLGLYRLSTLTSVRLNMFITEICDEYSFSRSYFKNILKVVKGTFRDACNLYGFIKYNPALTLRLPKMDIEKKDPKHLYTQEEIDKILFRFRYNDTFTCSFLTSCYTGMRTGEVFALTWDDIDLDKGVISIKHSIYDKAKDIKGRWYLGSTKTLSGERLIYISQTLLSALKNYKAKQDYLKQLYGNKYIYYYLEDGKNQYGKVIEKRIVQKTEETKNQITLNLVFTKSDGKFTGTDITKYPFEIIHKELGIEKCRFYDLRGSYATKVLNSGVEIRDVADMLGHRNIETTENYYVSSTDTSRKCATDNFDKMIQSEVINEISEYLVF
;
A
#
# COMPACT_ATOMS: atom_id res chain seq x y z
N MET A 1 -41.36 -8.09 19.94
CA MET A 1 -40.25 -7.74 20.85
C MET A 1 -40.25 -8.72 21.99
N ALA A 2 -39.16 -9.47 22.21
CA ALA A 2 -39.07 -10.34 23.38
C ALA A 2 -39.01 -9.43 24.62
N GLN A 3 -39.99 -9.55 25.48
CA GLN A 3 -40.17 -8.69 26.63
C GLN A 3 -39.62 -9.40 27.87
N VAL A 4 -38.78 -8.70 28.64
CA VAL A 4 -38.36 -9.15 29.95
C VAL A 4 -39.57 -9.09 30.88
N ASN A 5 -40.04 -10.23 31.37
CA ASN A 5 -41.15 -10.32 32.28
C ASN A 5 -40.65 -10.27 33.72
N ILE A 6 -41.29 -9.40 34.54
CA ILE A 6 -41.02 -9.28 35.96
C ILE A 6 -42.19 -9.86 36.74
N GLU A 7 -41.87 -10.83 37.58
CA GLU A 7 -42.86 -11.53 38.43
C GLU A 7 -42.49 -11.36 39.91
N LYS A 8 -43.49 -11.21 40.78
CA LYS A 8 -43.30 -11.22 42.22
C LYS A 8 -43.44 -12.68 42.74
N ARG A 9 -42.44 -13.14 43.46
CA ARG A 9 -42.46 -14.43 44.13
C ARG A 9 -42.25 -14.28 45.64
N GLY A 10 -43.33 -14.36 46.38
CA GLY A 10 -43.31 -14.07 47.82
C GLY A 10 -42.86 -12.61 48.09
N ASN A 11 -41.79 -12.40 48.85
CA ASN A 11 -41.28 -11.11 49.20
C ASN A 11 -40.22 -10.54 48.24
N VAL A 12 -39.89 -11.27 47.12
CA VAL A 12 -38.86 -10.86 46.16
C VAL A 12 -39.41 -10.84 44.75
N TYR A 13 -38.73 -10.08 43.89
CA TYR A 13 -39.01 -10.04 42.45
C TYR A 13 -38.02 -10.91 41.70
N GLN A 14 -38.46 -11.43 40.53
CA GLN A 14 -37.63 -12.13 39.55
C GLN A 14 -37.84 -11.56 38.16
N TYR A 15 -36.81 -11.63 37.35
CA TYR A 15 -36.95 -11.46 35.90
C TYR A 15 -36.95 -12.80 35.20
N ARG A 16 -37.60 -12.87 34.02
CA ARG A 16 -37.62 -14.00 33.11
C ARG A 16 -37.73 -13.53 31.68
N PHE A 17 -36.94 -14.11 30.78
CA PHE A 17 -37.07 -13.92 29.35
C PHE A 17 -36.76 -15.22 28.59
N GLU A 18 -37.34 -15.35 27.39
CA GLU A 18 -37.16 -16.51 26.53
C GLU A 18 -35.85 -16.42 25.75
N ILE A 19 -35.18 -17.55 25.65
CA ILE A 19 -33.93 -17.70 24.84
C ILE A 19 -34.19 -18.68 23.70
N ALA A 20 -33.19 -18.85 22.80
CA ALA A 20 -33.28 -19.73 21.67
C ALA A 20 -33.70 -21.16 22.10
N PRO A 21 -34.67 -21.83 21.43
CA PRO A 21 -35.10 -23.16 21.76
C PRO A 21 -33.94 -24.16 21.57
N GLN A 22 -33.86 -25.14 22.45
CA GLN A 22 -32.90 -26.23 22.36
C GLN A 22 -33.63 -27.55 22.18
N GLY A 23 -33.34 -28.30 21.12
CA GLY A 23 -34.03 -29.56 20.80
C GLY A 23 -35.55 -29.41 20.62
N GLY A 24 -36.00 -28.27 20.06
CA GLY A 24 -37.41 -27.94 19.85
C GLY A 24 -38.16 -27.50 21.10
N LYS A 25 -37.53 -27.45 22.27
CA LYS A 25 -38.13 -27.02 23.53
C LYS A 25 -37.78 -25.60 23.88
N ARG A 26 -38.80 -24.82 24.29
CA ARG A 26 -38.61 -23.44 24.78
C ARG A 26 -37.70 -23.42 26.02
N LYS A 27 -36.75 -22.52 26.04
CA LYS A 27 -35.86 -22.30 27.17
C LYS A 27 -35.95 -20.84 27.64
N PHE A 28 -35.71 -20.66 28.96
CA PHE A 28 -35.82 -19.37 29.60
C PHE A 28 -34.62 -19.12 30.52
N ILE A 29 -34.20 -17.87 30.61
CA ILE A 29 -33.31 -17.39 31.65
C ILE A 29 -34.18 -16.68 32.69
N ASN A 30 -34.01 -17.03 33.97
CA ASN A 30 -34.68 -16.42 35.11
C ASN A 30 -33.69 -16.22 36.25
N LYS A 31 -33.86 -15.14 37.00
CA LYS A 31 -33.13 -14.88 38.22
C LYS A 31 -34.05 -14.18 39.22
N SER A 32 -34.04 -14.63 40.46
CA SER A 32 -34.87 -14.11 41.58
C SER A 32 -33.99 -13.51 42.69
N GLY A 33 -34.59 -12.87 43.69
CA GLY A 33 -33.90 -12.32 44.84
C GLY A 33 -33.81 -10.78 44.86
N PHE A 34 -34.49 -10.10 43.95
CA PHE A 34 -34.51 -8.62 43.91
C PHE A 34 -35.54 -8.08 44.90
N LYS A 35 -35.16 -7.03 45.63
CA LYS A 35 -36.04 -6.42 46.64
C LYS A 35 -37.15 -5.55 46.03
N THR A 36 -36.89 -4.95 44.88
CA THR A 36 -37.84 -4.08 44.19
C THR A 36 -38.08 -4.54 42.75
N LYS A 37 -39.25 -4.15 42.22
CA LYS A 37 -39.60 -4.39 40.80
C LYS A 37 -38.62 -3.66 39.83
N SER A 38 -38.22 -2.47 40.22
CA SER A 38 -37.26 -1.65 39.39
C SER A 38 -35.92 -2.31 39.30
N GLU A 39 -35.37 -2.83 40.40
CA GLU A 39 -34.09 -3.57 40.45
C GLU A 39 -34.14 -4.85 39.60
N ALA A 40 -35.23 -5.61 39.67
CA ALA A 40 -35.45 -6.77 38.86
C ALA A 40 -35.53 -6.44 37.36
N GLN A 41 -36.19 -5.33 37.01
CA GLN A 41 -36.32 -4.86 35.63
C GLN A 41 -34.97 -4.42 35.04
N GLU A 42 -34.17 -3.68 35.80
CA GLU A 42 -32.85 -3.23 35.38
C GLU A 42 -31.90 -4.43 35.18
N ALA A 43 -31.85 -5.32 36.17
CA ALA A 43 -31.04 -6.54 36.06
C ALA A 43 -31.48 -7.43 34.91
N GLY A 44 -32.81 -7.56 34.66
CA GLY A 44 -33.37 -8.34 33.57
C GLY A 44 -33.03 -7.73 32.20
N ASN A 45 -33.07 -6.41 32.07
CA ASN A 45 -32.70 -5.70 30.85
C ASN A 45 -31.20 -5.86 30.55
N ILE A 46 -30.34 -5.81 31.57
CA ILE A 46 -28.90 -6.07 31.43
C ILE A 46 -28.67 -7.51 30.95
N ALA A 47 -29.25 -8.51 31.62
CA ALA A 47 -29.11 -9.93 31.28
C ALA A 47 -29.64 -10.24 29.87
N TYR A 48 -30.76 -9.62 29.49
CA TYR A 48 -31.32 -9.77 28.15
C TYR A 48 -30.39 -9.15 27.08
N THR A 49 -29.83 -7.99 27.37
CA THR A 49 -28.88 -7.33 26.49
C THR A 49 -27.59 -8.17 26.32
N GLU A 50 -27.09 -8.76 27.40
CA GLU A 50 -25.96 -9.70 27.37
C GLU A 50 -26.28 -10.93 26.51
N TYR A 51 -27.46 -11.52 26.69
CA TYR A 51 -27.89 -12.68 25.91
C TYR A 51 -27.96 -12.35 24.40
N ILE A 52 -28.56 -11.23 24.01
CA ILE A 52 -28.64 -10.80 22.60
C ILE A 52 -27.23 -10.58 22.03
N ASN A 53 -26.29 -10.14 22.83
CA ASN A 53 -24.90 -9.89 22.46
C ASN A 53 -23.99 -11.12 22.68
N ALA A 54 -24.55 -12.33 22.74
CA ALA A 54 -23.83 -13.60 22.92
C ALA A 54 -22.89 -13.61 24.14
N GLY A 55 -23.36 -13.04 25.26
CA GLY A 55 -22.61 -13.00 26.52
C GLY A 55 -21.64 -11.83 26.68
N VAL A 56 -21.57 -10.94 25.69
CA VAL A 56 -20.75 -9.73 25.80
C VAL A 56 -21.60 -8.59 26.31
N PRO A 57 -21.33 -8.03 27.51
CA PRO A 57 -22.09 -6.88 28.02
C PRO A 57 -21.82 -5.68 27.13
N PHE A 58 -22.89 -5.14 26.50
CA PHE A 58 -22.79 -3.90 25.75
C PHE A 58 -22.68 -2.73 26.72
N LYS A 59 -21.46 -2.22 26.89
CA LYS A 59 -21.24 -0.97 27.62
C LYS A 59 -20.94 0.12 26.59
N GLU A 60 -21.83 1.08 26.47
CA GLU A 60 -21.66 2.23 25.59
C GLU A 60 -20.35 2.95 25.90
N CYS A 61 -19.51 3.09 24.88
CA CYS A 61 -18.21 3.72 25.03
C CYS A 61 -18.37 5.23 25.18
N LYS A 62 -17.86 5.79 26.27
CA LYS A 62 -17.90 7.24 26.53
C LYS A 62 -16.75 8.02 25.90
N LEU A 63 -15.85 7.34 25.17
CA LEU A 63 -14.70 7.95 24.54
C LEU A 63 -15.11 9.01 23.53
N SER A 64 -14.31 10.07 23.44
CA SER A 64 -14.33 10.97 22.29
C SER A 64 -13.91 10.21 21.02
N TYR A 65 -14.38 10.67 19.87
CA TYR A 65 -13.91 10.06 18.63
C TYR A 65 -12.39 10.25 18.44
N SER A 66 -11.83 11.36 18.95
CA SER A 66 -10.39 11.60 18.97
C SER A 66 -9.63 10.52 19.73
N ASP A 67 -10.03 10.21 20.98
CA ASP A 67 -9.35 9.20 21.80
C ASP A 67 -9.53 7.80 21.23
N TYR A 68 -10.69 7.52 20.64
CA TYR A 68 -10.93 6.27 19.93
C TYR A 68 -10.03 6.12 18.69
N LEU A 69 -9.78 7.19 17.94
CA LEU A 69 -8.86 7.16 16.79
C LEU A 69 -7.43 6.82 17.21
N ASP A 70 -6.94 7.33 18.33
CA ASP A 70 -5.63 6.97 18.88
C ASP A 70 -5.62 5.51 19.33
N TYR A 71 -6.66 5.08 20.04
CA TYR A 71 -6.84 3.68 20.43
C TYR A 71 -6.82 2.74 19.20
N TRP A 72 -7.54 3.09 18.13
CA TRP A 72 -7.62 2.31 16.90
C TRP A 72 -6.27 2.24 16.17
N LEU A 73 -5.53 3.36 16.09
CA LEU A 73 -4.20 3.40 15.52
C LEU A 73 -3.23 2.49 16.28
N ASP A 74 -3.30 2.49 17.61
CA ASP A 74 -2.37 1.76 18.45
C ASP A 74 -2.69 0.26 18.54
N ASN A 75 -3.94 -0.11 18.65
CA ASN A 75 -4.35 -1.50 18.88
C ASN A 75 -4.65 -2.27 17.58
N TYR A 76 -5.25 -1.62 16.58
CA TYR A 76 -5.56 -2.27 15.31
C TYR A 76 -4.51 -2.02 14.25
N CYS A 77 -4.19 -0.75 13.97
CA CYS A 77 -3.36 -0.42 12.82
C CYS A 77 -1.92 -0.89 12.98
N LYS A 78 -1.31 -0.75 14.16
CA LYS A 78 0.08 -1.18 14.41
C LYS A 78 0.26 -2.69 14.23
N SER A 79 -0.76 -3.48 14.56
CA SER A 79 -0.68 -4.94 14.47
C SER A 79 -1.04 -5.48 13.08
N ASN A 80 -1.84 -4.75 12.30
CA ASN A 80 -2.45 -5.29 11.07
C ASN A 80 -2.00 -4.57 9.80
N LEU A 81 -1.39 -3.39 9.88
CA LEU A 81 -1.07 -2.58 8.72
C LEU A 81 0.43 -2.30 8.59
N LYS A 82 0.89 -2.13 7.34
CA LYS A 82 2.27 -1.70 7.08
C LYS A 82 2.47 -0.24 7.50
N TYR A 83 3.67 0.08 7.97
CA TYR A 83 4.08 1.39 8.48
C TYR A 83 3.60 2.58 7.61
N ASN A 84 3.85 2.54 6.30
CA ASN A 84 3.44 3.62 5.40
C ASN A 84 1.91 3.81 5.34
N THR A 85 1.13 2.76 5.56
CA THR A 85 -0.33 2.85 5.64
C THR A 85 -0.74 3.54 6.93
N ILE A 86 -0.09 3.21 8.04
CA ILE A 86 -0.33 3.84 9.35
C ILE A 86 -0.01 5.34 9.28
N CYS A 87 1.14 5.71 8.73
CA CYS A 87 1.53 7.11 8.55
C CYS A 87 0.50 7.90 7.71
N LYS A 88 0.03 7.29 6.62
CA LYS A 88 -1.02 7.88 5.78
C LYS A 88 -2.33 8.04 6.53
N TYR A 89 -2.75 7.03 7.30
CA TYR A 89 -3.97 7.08 8.10
C TYR A 89 -3.86 8.14 9.19
N ARG A 90 -2.72 8.20 9.89
CA ARG A 90 -2.44 9.24 10.88
C ARG A 90 -2.55 10.64 10.26
N THR A 91 -1.94 10.87 9.10
CA THR A 91 -2.04 12.14 8.37
C THR A 91 -3.49 12.51 8.05
N ILE A 92 -4.30 11.54 7.60
CA ILE A 92 -5.72 11.76 7.30
C ILE A 92 -6.50 12.07 8.57
N ILE A 93 -6.27 11.33 9.63
CA ILE A 93 -6.91 11.52 10.93
C ILE A 93 -6.60 12.92 11.47
N ASP A 94 -5.33 13.27 11.57
CA ASP A 94 -4.89 14.50 12.23
C ASP A 94 -5.25 15.76 11.42
N LYS A 95 -5.20 15.70 10.08
CA LYS A 95 -5.49 16.87 9.24
C LYS A 95 -6.98 17.08 8.96
N TYR A 96 -7.76 16.01 8.81
CA TYR A 96 -9.12 16.13 8.29
C TYR A 96 -10.20 15.64 9.27
N ILE A 97 -9.99 14.51 9.93
CA ILE A 97 -11.02 13.86 10.75
C ILE A 97 -11.07 14.49 12.15
N ARG A 98 -9.94 14.51 12.83
CA ARG A 98 -9.82 14.98 14.22
C ARG A 98 -10.30 16.43 14.42
N PRO A 99 -9.95 17.41 13.57
CA PRO A 99 -10.39 18.78 13.75
C PRO A 99 -11.92 18.99 13.65
N ARG A 100 -12.62 18.11 12.88
CA ARG A 100 -14.05 18.27 12.58
C ARG A 100 -14.95 17.33 13.36
N LEU A 101 -14.46 16.16 13.71
CA LEU A 101 -15.26 15.11 14.35
C LEU A 101 -14.69 14.67 15.70
N GLY A 102 -13.45 15.00 16.03
CA GLY A 102 -12.74 14.46 17.19
C GLY A 102 -13.37 14.78 18.54
N LEU A 103 -14.00 15.94 18.67
CA LEU A 103 -14.64 16.39 19.92
C LEU A 103 -15.96 15.68 20.25
N TYR A 104 -16.60 15.07 19.25
CA TYR A 104 -17.84 14.34 19.47
C TYR A 104 -17.59 13.00 20.16
N ARG A 105 -18.54 12.55 20.97
CA ARG A 105 -18.50 11.16 21.47
C ARG A 105 -18.68 10.20 20.30
N LEU A 106 -17.94 9.11 20.31
CA LEU A 106 -18.02 8.07 19.27
C LEU A 106 -19.47 7.59 19.03
N SER A 107 -20.23 7.40 20.11
CA SER A 107 -21.61 6.90 20.07
C SER A 107 -22.62 7.92 19.55
N THR A 108 -22.30 9.21 19.56
CA THR A 108 -23.24 10.28 19.12
C THR A 108 -23.08 10.64 17.64
N LEU A 109 -22.03 10.12 16.97
CA LEU A 109 -21.82 10.37 15.55
C LEU A 109 -22.82 9.61 14.69
N THR A 110 -23.67 10.34 14.00
CA THR A 110 -24.72 9.79 13.12
C THR A 110 -24.28 9.73 11.66
N SER A 111 -24.99 8.92 10.85
CA SER A 111 -24.79 8.87 9.40
C SER A 111 -24.95 10.25 8.74
N VAL A 112 -25.88 11.06 9.23
CA VAL A 112 -26.11 12.42 8.72
C VAL A 112 -24.86 13.27 8.92
N ARG A 113 -24.31 13.33 10.16
CA ARG A 113 -23.11 14.12 10.46
C ARG A 113 -21.90 13.66 9.66
N LEU A 114 -21.75 12.34 9.48
CA LEU A 114 -20.65 11.78 8.67
C LEU A 114 -20.78 12.12 7.17
N ASN A 115 -21.99 12.11 6.61
CA ASN A 115 -22.22 12.56 5.24
C ASN A 115 -21.92 14.05 5.08
N MET A 116 -22.37 14.90 6.01
CA MET A 116 -22.02 16.33 6.04
C MET A 116 -20.50 16.53 6.05
N PHE A 117 -19.78 15.80 6.90
CA PHE A 117 -18.30 15.84 6.94
C PHE A 117 -17.68 15.50 5.60
N ILE A 118 -18.15 14.45 4.91
CA ILE A 118 -17.61 14.08 3.58
C ILE A 118 -17.87 15.18 2.56
N THR A 119 -19.07 15.79 2.57
CA THR A 119 -19.41 16.90 1.68
C THR A 119 -18.53 18.12 1.98
N GLU A 120 -18.42 18.53 3.25
CA GLU A 120 -17.54 19.62 3.69
C GLU A 120 -16.10 19.46 3.16
N ILE A 121 -15.53 18.24 3.30
CA ILE A 121 -14.16 17.95 2.79
C ILE A 121 -14.09 18.00 1.27
N CYS A 122 -15.13 17.53 0.56
CA CYS A 122 -15.14 17.59 -0.90
C CYS A 122 -15.27 19.02 -1.43
N ASP A 123 -15.99 19.89 -0.71
CA ASP A 123 -16.20 21.29 -1.10
C ASP A 123 -14.97 22.16 -0.77
N GLU A 124 -14.30 21.86 0.36
CA GLU A 124 -13.13 22.64 0.83
C GLU A 124 -11.84 22.33 0.07
N TYR A 125 -11.66 21.08 -0.41
CA TYR A 125 -10.40 20.62 -0.99
C TYR A 125 -10.55 20.11 -2.42
N SER A 126 -9.67 20.55 -3.31
CA SER A 126 -9.53 20.05 -4.68
C SER A 126 -8.62 18.80 -4.74
N PHE A 127 -8.99 17.72 -4.03
CA PHE A 127 -8.22 16.48 -4.07
C PHE A 127 -8.68 15.56 -5.21
N SER A 128 -7.78 14.70 -5.65
CA SER A 128 -8.17 13.61 -6.56
C SER A 128 -9.21 12.70 -5.90
N ARG A 129 -10.13 12.15 -6.70
CA ARG A 129 -11.14 11.17 -6.23
C ARG A 129 -10.52 10.01 -5.45
N SER A 130 -9.31 9.60 -5.83
CA SER A 130 -8.57 8.54 -5.14
C SER A 130 -8.17 8.95 -3.71
N TYR A 131 -7.84 10.22 -3.50
CA TYR A 131 -7.50 10.71 -2.16
C TYR A 131 -8.74 10.79 -1.27
N PHE A 132 -9.86 11.29 -1.78
CA PHE A 132 -11.15 11.25 -1.07
C PHE A 132 -11.59 9.83 -0.71
N LYS A 133 -11.40 8.84 -1.62
CA LYS A 133 -11.63 7.43 -1.32
C LYS A 133 -10.76 6.94 -0.14
N ASN A 134 -9.54 7.47 0.03
CA ASN A 134 -8.72 7.11 1.19
C ASN A 134 -9.27 7.71 2.49
N ILE A 135 -9.75 8.95 2.48
CA ILE A 135 -10.40 9.57 3.65
C ILE A 135 -11.65 8.75 4.03
N LEU A 136 -12.50 8.47 3.06
CA LEU A 136 -13.69 7.64 3.25
C LEU A 136 -13.35 6.25 3.81
N LYS A 137 -12.28 5.63 3.32
CA LYS A 137 -11.81 4.32 3.78
C LYS A 137 -11.40 4.35 5.26
N VAL A 138 -10.73 5.40 5.70
CA VAL A 138 -10.35 5.56 7.11
C VAL A 138 -11.58 5.70 7.97
N VAL A 139 -12.51 6.60 7.62
CA VAL A 139 -13.76 6.78 8.38
C VAL A 139 -14.57 5.48 8.46
N LYS A 140 -14.80 4.81 7.31
CA LYS A 140 -15.51 3.52 7.30
C LYS A 140 -14.81 2.45 8.12
N GLY A 141 -13.48 2.40 8.07
CA GLY A 141 -12.68 1.43 8.82
C GLY A 141 -12.81 1.63 10.32
N THR A 142 -12.70 2.86 10.79
CA THR A 142 -12.81 3.16 12.23
C THR A 142 -14.18 2.80 12.80
N PHE A 143 -15.29 3.15 12.11
CA PHE A 143 -16.63 2.82 12.58
C PHE A 143 -16.98 1.33 12.42
N ARG A 144 -16.48 0.67 11.38
CA ARG A 144 -16.61 -0.80 11.25
C ARG A 144 -15.98 -1.50 12.44
N ASP A 145 -14.76 -1.11 12.81
CA ASP A 145 -14.01 -1.78 13.87
C ASP A 145 -14.54 -1.38 15.26
N ALA A 146 -15.05 -0.14 15.42
CA ALA A 146 -15.75 0.29 16.63
C ALA A 146 -17.00 -0.57 16.90
N CYS A 147 -17.74 -0.92 15.84
CA CYS A 147 -18.94 -1.73 15.94
C CYS A 147 -18.62 -3.23 16.06
N ASN A 148 -17.85 -3.78 15.09
CA ASN A 148 -17.73 -5.23 14.90
C ASN A 148 -16.57 -5.83 15.69
N LEU A 149 -15.49 -5.10 15.93
CA LEU A 149 -14.30 -5.62 16.61
C LEU A 149 -14.32 -5.30 18.11
N TYR A 150 -14.68 -4.06 18.45
CA TYR A 150 -14.60 -3.57 19.84
C TYR A 150 -15.94 -3.49 20.56
N GLY A 151 -17.06 -3.55 19.87
CA GLY A 151 -18.38 -3.41 20.46
C GLY A 151 -18.60 -2.05 21.17
N PHE A 152 -17.89 -0.98 20.76
CA PHE A 152 -17.99 0.34 21.39
C PHE A 152 -19.25 1.10 20.98
N ILE A 153 -19.83 0.73 19.84
CA ILE A 153 -21.08 1.25 19.32
C ILE A 153 -21.95 0.10 18.84
N LYS A 154 -23.27 0.25 18.98
CA LYS A 154 -24.25 -0.79 18.60
C LYS A 154 -24.49 -0.85 17.10
N TYR A 155 -24.44 0.28 16.41
CA TYR A 155 -24.71 0.42 14.98
C TYR A 155 -23.59 1.16 14.30
N ASN A 156 -23.21 0.75 13.08
CA ASN A 156 -22.20 1.41 12.28
C ASN A 156 -22.83 2.57 11.48
N PRO A 157 -22.61 3.84 11.84
CA PRO A 157 -23.18 4.98 11.13
C PRO A 157 -22.49 5.24 9.77
N ALA A 158 -21.34 4.64 9.50
CA ALA A 158 -20.59 4.84 8.26
C ALA A 158 -20.93 3.80 7.16
N LEU A 159 -21.92 2.92 7.39
CA LEU A 159 -22.23 1.81 6.46
C LEU A 159 -22.63 2.34 5.07
N THR A 160 -23.51 3.31 5.02
CA THR A 160 -24.07 3.91 3.79
C THR A 160 -23.28 5.09 3.25
N LEU A 161 -22.20 5.47 3.92
CA LEU A 161 -21.40 6.65 3.57
C LEU A 161 -20.83 6.52 2.14
N ARG A 162 -20.99 7.55 1.33
CA ARG A 162 -20.55 7.58 -0.08
C ARG A 162 -19.90 8.92 -0.41
N LEU A 163 -19.03 8.92 -1.40
CA LEU A 163 -18.58 10.17 -2.01
C LEU A 163 -19.69 10.74 -2.89
N PRO A 164 -19.87 12.07 -2.90
CA PRO A 164 -20.73 12.73 -3.88
C PRO A 164 -20.27 12.42 -5.30
N LYS A 165 -21.17 12.65 -6.27
CA LYS A 165 -20.77 12.65 -7.68
C LYS A 165 -19.79 13.79 -7.89
N MET A 166 -18.62 13.48 -8.38
CA MET A 166 -17.56 14.43 -8.69
C MET A 166 -17.28 14.32 -10.18
N ASP A 167 -17.04 15.42 -10.83
CA ASP A 167 -16.55 15.43 -12.19
C ASP A 167 -15.22 14.65 -12.24
N ILE A 168 -15.10 13.79 -13.22
CA ILE A 168 -13.90 13.00 -13.42
C ILE A 168 -12.87 13.94 -14.05
N GLU A 169 -12.04 14.57 -13.21
CA GLU A 169 -10.84 15.19 -13.71
C GLU A 169 -10.04 14.17 -14.50
N LYS A 170 -9.74 14.46 -15.74
CA LYS A 170 -8.79 13.68 -16.52
C LYS A 170 -7.47 13.70 -15.74
N LYS A 171 -7.03 12.56 -15.26
CA LYS A 171 -5.70 12.47 -14.65
C LYS A 171 -4.69 12.91 -15.67
N ASP A 172 -3.75 13.77 -15.28
CA ASP A 172 -2.58 14.03 -16.08
C ASP A 172 -1.98 12.69 -16.53
N PRO A 173 -1.70 12.51 -17.82
CA PRO A 173 -1.09 11.30 -18.31
C PRO A 173 0.23 11.06 -17.55
N LYS A 174 0.49 9.80 -17.18
CA LYS A 174 1.78 9.46 -16.60
C LYS A 174 2.86 9.75 -17.63
N HIS A 175 3.99 10.28 -17.17
CA HIS A 175 5.13 10.50 -18.05
C HIS A 175 5.63 9.13 -18.58
N LEU A 176 5.76 9.03 -19.89
CA LEU A 176 6.35 7.88 -20.58
C LEU A 176 7.67 8.36 -21.21
N TYR A 177 8.77 7.85 -20.69
CA TYR A 177 10.11 8.23 -21.17
C TYR A 177 10.32 7.82 -22.62
N THR A 178 10.65 8.81 -23.46
CA THR A 178 11.13 8.58 -24.82
C THR A 178 12.57 8.07 -24.81
N GLN A 179 13.04 7.55 -25.94
CA GLN A 179 14.43 7.12 -26.04
C GLN A 179 15.40 8.31 -25.92
N GLU A 180 15.06 9.42 -26.55
CA GLU A 180 15.87 10.66 -26.45
C GLU A 180 16.01 11.18 -25.03
N GLU A 181 14.94 11.13 -24.24
CA GLU A 181 14.98 11.53 -22.83
C GLU A 181 15.88 10.61 -22.01
N ILE A 182 15.78 9.29 -22.23
CA ILE A 182 16.64 8.31 -21.58
C ILE A 182 18.10 8.59 -21.93
N ASP A 183 18.42 8.81 -23.20
CA ASP A 183 19.77 9.07 -23.68
C ASP A 183 20.33 10.37 -23.10
N LYS A 184 19.54 11.45 -23.06
CA LYS A 184 19.92 12.73 -22.43
C LYS A 184 20.23 12.56 -20.95
N ILE A 185 19.38 11.81 -20.23
CA ILE A 185 19.58 11.54 -18.80
C ILE A 185 20.86 10.73 -18.58
N LEU A 186 21.04 9.62 -19.30
CA LEU A 186 22.23 8.79 -19.18
C LEU A 186 23.52 9.55 -19.53
N PHE A 187 23.50 10.36 -20.57
CA PHE A 187 24.62 11.21 -20.95
C PHE A 187 24.95 12.25 -19.87
N ARG A 188 23.94 12.91 -19.31
CA ARG A 188 24.12 13.94 -18.25
C ARG A 188 24.71 13.34 -16.98
N PHE A 189 24.31 12.12 -16.63
CA PHE A 189 24.71 11.46 -15.39
C PHE A 189 25.76 10.35 -15.58
N ARG A 190 26.44 10.27 -16.74
CA ARG A 190 27.41 9.22 -17.08
C ARG A 190 28.53 8.99 -16.05
N TYR A 191 28.84 10.00 -15.24
CA TYR A 191 29.85 9.93 -14.17
C TYR A 191 29.24 9.69 -12.78
N ASN A 192 27.93 9.55 -12.67
CA ASN A 192 27.26 9.16 -11.45
C ASN A 192 26.83 7.70 -11.53
N ASP A 193 27.80 6.80 -11.32
CA ASP A 193 27.64 5.36 -11.53
C ASP A 193 26.42 4.79 -10.82
N THR A 194 26.20 5.17 -9.54
CA THR A 194 25.11 4.64 -8.73
C THR A 194 23.75 5.05 -9.29
N PHE A 195 23.59 6.32 -9.66
CA PHE A 195 22.34 6.79 -10.27
C PHE A 195 22.14 6.13 -11.64
N THR A 196 23.15 6.17 -12.51
CA THR A 196 23.09 5.63 -13.88
C THR A 196 22.76 4.15 -13.87
N CYS A 197 23.45 3.34 -13.03
CA CYS A 197 23.18 1.91 -12.96
C CYS A 197 21.80 1.60 -12.36
N SER A 198 21.36 2.34 -11.34
CA SER A 198 20.00 2.17 -10.77
C SER A 198 18.91 2.58 -11.77
N PHE A 199 19.14 3.65 -12.54
CA PHE A 199 18.24 4.12 -13.58
C PHE A 199 18.12 3.08 -14.71
N LEU A 200 19.24 2.56 -15.22
CA LEU A 200 19.25 1.46 -16.19
C LEU A 200 18.53 0.23 -15.67
N THR A 201 18.81 -0.18 -14.42
CA THR A 201 18.11 -1.33 -13.81
C THR A 201 16.60 -1.13 -13.83
N SER A 202 16.12 0.06 -13.48
CA SER A 202 14.68 0.37 -13.52
C SER A 202 14.12 0.39 -14.94
N CYS A 203 14.87 0.95 -15.92
CA CYS A 203 14.49 0.98 -17.34
C CYS A 203 14.31 -0.41 -17.94
N TYR A 204 15.21 -1.34 -17.63
CA TYR A 204 15.24 -2.67 -18.23
C TYR A 204 14.43 -3.73 -17.50
N THR A 205 13.95 -3.44 -16.28
CA THR A 205 13.23 -4.42 -15.44
C THR A 205 11.83 -3.98 -15.03
N GLY A 206 11.53 -2.70 -15.11
CA GLY A 206 10.27 -2.15 -14.60
C GLY A 206 10.04 -2.34 -13.10
N MET A 207 11.08 -2.62 -12.33
CA MET A 207 11.00 -2.77 -10.87
C MET A 207 10.43 -1.53 -10.18
N ARG A 208 9.77 -1.73 -9.04
CA ARG A 208 9.36 -0.59 -8.20
C ARG A 208 10.59 0.08 -7.59
N THR A 209 10.54 1.40 -7.43
CA THR A 209 11.67 2.17 -6.85
C THR A 209 12.22 1.54 -5.57
N GLY A 210 11.33 1.15 -4.63
CA GLY A 210 11.75 0.51 -3.39
C GLY A 210 12.35 -0.89 -3.58
N GLU A 211 11.99 -1.62 -4.64
CA GLU A 211 12.58 -2.92 -4.99
C GLU A 211 13.99 -2.73 -5.55
N VAL A 212 14.19 -1.74 -6.46
CA VAL A 212 15.52 -1.41 -7.00
C VAL A 212 16.52 -1.13 -5.88
N PHE A 213 16.18 -0.23 -4.97
CA PHE A 213 17.09 0.15 -3.88
C PHE A 213 17.13 -0.84 -2.70
N ALA A 214 16.33 -1.90 -2.75
CA ALA A 214 16.43 -3.03 -1.82
C ALA A 214 17.38 -4.13 -2.28
N LEU A 215 17.85 -4.08 -3.55
CA LEU A 215 18.70 -5.13 -4.11
C LEU A 215 20.00 -5.29 -3.35
N THR A 216 20.32 -6.54 -3.08
CA THR A 216 21.63 -7.00 -2.65
C THR A 216 22.30 -7.80 -3.77
N TRP A 217 23.61 -7.93 -3.74
CA TRP A 217 24.32 -8.79 -4.70
C TRP A 217 23.92 -10.28 -4.57
N ASP A 218 23.40 -10.67 -3.41
CA ASP A 218 22.91 -12.03 -3.16
C ASP A 218 21.54 -12.29 -3.86
N ASP A 219 20.88 -11.23 -4.33
CA ASP A 219 19.64 -11.32 -5.11
C ASP A 219 19.89 -11.41 -6.63
N ILE A 220 21.14 -11.24 -7.08
CA ILE A 220 21.51 -11.16 -8.51
C ILE A 220 22.45 -12.31 -8.87
N ASP A 221 21.96 -13.23 -9.70
CA ASP A 221 22.77 -14.26 -10.33
C ASP A 221 23.32 -13.70 -11.65
N LEU A 222 24.57 -13.22 -11.63
CA LEU A 222 25.23 -12.61 -12.79
C LEU A 222 25.63 -13.64 -13.84
N ASP A 223 25.69 -14.93 -13.52
CA ASP A 223 26.02 -15.97 -14.47
C ASP A 223 24.79 -16.41 -15.26
N LYS A 224 23.66 -16.57 -14.56
CA LYS A 224 22.39 -16.89 -15.20
C LYS A 224 21.66 -15.66 -15.76
N GLY A 225 22.07 -14.45 -15.41
CA GLY A 225 21.37 -13.22 -15.80
C GLY A 225 19.97 -13.10 -15.19
N VAL A 226 19.83 -13.33 -13.86
CA VAL A 226 18.54 -13.34 -13.16
C VAL A 226 18.61 -12.48 -11.93
N ILE A 227 17.54 -11.71 -11.67
CA ILE A 227 17.32 -10.97 -10.43
C ILE A 227 16.13 -11.57 -9.68
N SER A 228 16.32 -11.91 -8.41
CA SER A 228 15.28 -12.38 -7.50
C SER A 228 14.73 -11.21 -6.69
N ILE A 229 13.48 -10.82 -6.93
CA ILE A 229 12.83 -9.75 -6.15
C ILE A 229 12.18 -10.36 -4.91
N LYS A 230 12.71 -10.03 -3.73
CA LYS A 230 12.22 -10.52 -2.43
C LYS A 230 11.82 -9.39 -1.48
N HIS A 231 12.44 -8.23 -1.66
CA HIS A 231 12.39 -7.15 -0.71
C HIS A 231 12.04 -5.80 -1.34
N SER A 232 11.62 -4.87 -0.50
CA SER A 232 11.45 -3.46 -0.85
C SER A 232 11.86 -2.62 0.35
N ILE A 233 12.62 -1.55 0.12
CA ILE A 233 12.93 -0.60 1.19
C ILE A 233 11.76 0.34 1.46
N TYR A 234 11.68 0.79 2.70
CA TYR A 234 10.82 1.89 3.11
C TYR A 234 11.51 2.78 4.14
N ASP A 235 11.06 4.03 4.21
CA ASP A 235 11.65 5.09 5.01
C ASP A 235 10.87 5.29 6.31
N LYS A 236 11.58 5.30 7.44
CA LYS A 236 11.09 5.80 8.72
C LYS A 236 11.89 7.05 9.10
N ALA A 237 11.60 8.17 8.46
CA ALA A 237 12.39 9.40 8.45
C ALA A 237 12.81 9.97 9.84
N LYS A 238 12.25 9.48 10.93
CA LYS A 238 12.51 9.95 12.30
C LYS A 238 13.21 8.92 13.18
N ASP A 239 13.66 7.79 12.63
CA ASP A 239 14.37 6.79 13.43
C ASP A 239 15.83 7.21 13.61
N ILE A 240 16.26 7.30 14.88
CA ILE A 240 17.62 7.73 15.28
C ILE A 240 18.70 6.71 14.90
N LYS A 241 18.39 5.41 14.94
CA LYS A 241 19.33 4.33 14.67
C LYS A 241 19.53 4.01 13.20
N GLY A 242 18.60 4.42 12.36
CA GLY A 242 18.64 4.19 10.92
C GLY A 242 17.31 4.47 10.28
N ARG A 243 17.36 5.12 9.14
CA ARG A 243 16.18 5.59 8.43
C ARG A 243 15.54 4.52 7.55
N TRP A 244 16.36 3.60 7.03
CA TRP A 244 15.94 2.65 6.01
C TRP A 244 15.64 1.29 6.60
N TYR A 245 14.53 0.74 6.17
CA TYR A 245 14.04 -0.57 6.58
C TYR A 245 13.82 -1.46 5.36
N LEU A 246 14.16 -2.73 5.51
CA LEU A 246 13.90 -3.76 4.53
C LEU A 246 12.56 -4.43 4.86
N GLY A 247 11.60 -4.32 3.98
CA GLY A 247 10.28 -4.96 4.11
C GLY A 247 10.09 -6.05 3.07
N SER A 248 9.12 -6.92 3.31
CA SER A 248 8.62 -7.81 2.25
C SER A 248 8.04 -7.00 1.10
N THR A 249 7.98 -7.58 -0.07
CA THR A 249 7.25 -7.02 -1.21
C THR A 249 5.80 -6.66 -0.82
N LYS A 250 5.15 -5.79 -1.58
CA LYS A 250 3.81 -5.30 -1.25
C LYS A 250 2.75 -6.41 -1.25
N THR A 251 2.96 -7.45 -2.06
CA THR A 251 2.07 -8.61 -2.22
C THR A 251 2.91 -9.87 -2.40
N LEU A 252 2.35 -11.06 -2.17
CA LEU A 252 3.01 -12.33 -2.45
C LEU A 252 3.45 -12.45 -3.92
N SER A 253 2.62 -11.98 -4.86
CA SER A 253 2.96 -11.86 -6.29
C SER A 253 4.07 -10.85 -6.59
N GLY A 254 4.55 -10.13 -5.57
CA GLY A 254 5.72 -9.25 -5.68
C GLY A 254 7.04 -10.01 -5.66
N GLU A 255 7.07 -11.22 -5.08
CA GLU A 255 8.23 -12.11 -5.14
C GLU A 255 8.25 -12.77 -6.53
N ARG A 256 9.29 -12.48 -7.30
CA ARG A 256 9.41 -12.94 -8.69
C ARG A 256 10.85 -12.96 -9.14
N LEU A 257 11.09 -13.72 -10.19
CA LEU A 257 12.36 -13.71 -10.93
C LEU A 257 12.22 -12.79 -12.15
N ILE A 258 13.26 -12.03 -12.44
CA ILE A 258 13.36 -11.19 -13.63
C ILE A 258 14.61 -11.62 -14.40
N TYR A 259 14.43 -12.02 -15.65
CA TYR A 259 15.54 -12.24 -16.57
C TYR A 259 16.03 -10.89 -17.10
N ILE A 260 17.33 -10.69 -17.10
CA ILE A 260 17.95 -9.43 -17.50
C ILE A 260 18.63 -9.54 -18.87
N SER A 261 18.55 -8.47 -19.65
CA SER A 261 19.19 -8.39 -20.95
C SER A 261 20.72 -8.36 -20.83
N GLN A 262 21.41 -8.73 -21.90
CA GLN A 262 22.89 -8.69 -21.94
C GLN A 262 23.44 -7.28 -21.66
N THR A 263 22.75 -6.24 -22.11
CA THR A 263 23.13 -4.84 -21.83
C THR A 263 23.10 -4.53 -20.33
N LEU A 264 22.01 -4.90 -19.64
CA LEU A 264 21.91 -4.69 -18.20
C LEU A 264 22.89 -5.58 -17.43
N LEU A 265 23.08 -6.83 -17.87
CA LEU A 265 24.04 -7.76 -17.28
C LEU A 265 25.46 -7.20 -17.32
N SER A 266 25.90 -6.69 -18.48
CA SER A 266 27.21 -6.04 -18.63
C SER A 266 27.35 -4.81 -17.74
N ALA A 267 26.31 -3.97 -17.69
CA ALA A 267 26.31 -2.78 -16.81
C ALA A 267 26.45 -3.16 -15.32
N LEU A 268 25.71 -4.18 -14.86
CA LEU A 268 25.78 -4.67 -13.48
C LEU A 268 27.14 -5.30 -13.15
N LYS A 269 27.73 -6.09 -14.07
CA LYS A 269 29.08 -6.65 -13.90
C LYS A 269 30.13 -5.55 -13.73
N ASN A 270 30.12 -4.55 -14.62
CA ASN A 270 31.03 -3.41 -14.56
C ASN A 270 30.84 -2.60 -13.28
N TYR A 271 29.60 -2.37 -12.88
CA TYR A 271 29.27 -1.64 -11.66
C TYR A 271 29.75 -2.39 -10.41
N LYS A 272 29.57 -3.73 -10.38
CA LYS A 272 30.08 -4.58 -9.31
C LYS A 272 31.61 -4.51 -9.19
N ALA A 273 32.30 -4.67 -10.29
CA ALA A 273 33.78 -4.57 -10.33
C ALA A 273 34.27 -3.22 -9.83
N LYS A 274 33.61 -2.12 -10.24
CA LYS A 274 33.92 -0.78 -9.74
C LYS A 274 33.63 -0.62 -8.24
N GLN A 275 32.52 -1.17 -7.75
CA GLN A 275 32.21 -1.14 -6.32
C GLN A 275 33.25 -1.93 -5.51
N ASP A 276 33.68 -3.09 -6.00
CA ASP A 276 34.70 -3.91 -5.33
C ASP A 276 36.08 -3.21 -5.35
N TYR A 277 36.44 -2.51 -6.43
CA TYR A 277 37.60 -1.63 -6.45
C TYR A 277 37.52 -0.50 -5.43
N LEU A 278 36.35 0.16 -5.33
CA LEU A 278 36.15 1.23 -4.34
C LEU A 278 36.22 0.72 -2.88
N LYS A 279 35.73 -0.50 -2.61
CA LYS A 279 35.92 -1.14 -1.29
C LYS A 279 37.38 -1.29 -0.93
N GLN A 280 38.22 -1.70 -1.88
CA GLN A 280 39.68 -1.81 -1.67
C GLN A 280 40.31 -0.43 -1.50
N LEU A 281 39.93 0.56 -2.32
CA LEU A 281 40.48 1.91 -2.27
C LEU A 281 40.18 2.63 -0.95
N TYR A 282 38.93 2.53 -0.47
CA TYR A 282 38.54 3.15 0.80
C TYR A 282 38.98 2.34 2.04
N GLY A 283 39.22 1.04 1.88
CA GLY A 283 39.63 0.15 2.96
C GLY A 283 38.74 0.27 4.19
N ASN A 284 39.34 0.57 5.34
CA ASN A 284 38.60 0.72 6.61
C ASN A 284 37.66 1.92 6.65
N LYS A 285 37.72 2.84 5.66
CA LYS A 285 36.81 3.98 5.57
C LYS A 285 35.56 3.65 4.76
N TYR A 286 35.48 2.47 4.13
CA TYR A 286 34.29 2.05 3.40
C TYR A 286 33.17 1.70 4.37
N ILE A 287 31.95 2.19 4.09
CA ILE A 287 30.81 2.05 4.99
C ILE A 287 30.06 0.76 4.63
N TYR A 288 29.95 -0.13 5.61
CA TYR A 288 29.19 -1.37 5.50
C TYR A 288 27.91 -1.32 6.32
N TYR A 289 26.95 -2.14 5.96
CA TYR A 289 25.66 -2.25 6.63
C TYR A 289 25.36 -3.69 7.02
N TYR A 290 24.47 -3.85 7.98
CA TYR A 290 23.89 -5.12 8.39
C TYR A 290 22.38 -4.96 8.64
N LEU A 291 21.65 -6.08 8.75
CA LEU A 291 20.25 -6.06 9.13
C LEU A 291 20.10 -6.26 10.63
N GLU A 292 19.42 -5.32 11.26
CA GLU A 292 19.04 -5.44 12.67
C GLU A 292 17.56 -5.80 12.76
N ASP A 293 17.24 -6.88 13.47
CA ASP A 293 15.87 -7.34 13.67
C ASP A 293 15.20 -6.55 14.79
N GLY A 294 14.13 -5.83 14.45
CA GLY A 294 13.21 -5.26 15.42
C GLY A 294 12.20 -6.32 15.86
N LYS A 295 12.20 -6.67 17.16
CA LYS A 295 11.33 -7.70 17.73
C LYS A 295 10.22 -7.06 18.56
N ASN A 296 9.03 -7.70 18.58
CA ASN A 296 7.95 -7.34 19.49
C ASN A 296 8.19 -7.91 20.89
N GLN A 297 7.29 -7.62 21.83
CA GLN A 297 7.37 -8.11 23.22
C GLN A 297 7.39 -9.64 23.37
N TYR A 298 7.00 -10.39 22.33
CA TYR A 298 7.03 -11.86 22.28
C TYR A 298 8.23 -12.42 21.53
N GLY A 299 9.23 -11.57 21.18
CA GLY A 299 10.44 -11.98 20.47
C GLY A 299 10.28 -12.18 18.95
N LYS A 300 9.07 -12.01 18.39
CA LYS A 300 8.81 -12.16 16.95
C LYS A 300 9.39 -10.97 16.19
N VAL A 301 10.17 -11.25 15.14
CA VAL A 301 10.69 -10.22 14.23
C VAL A 301 9.52 -9.58 13.47
N ILE A 302 9.37 -8.27 13.63
CA ILE A 302 8.32 -7.46 13.02
C ILE A 302 8.85 -6.51 11.94
N GLU A 303 10.15 -6.20 12.00
CA GLU A 303 10.81 -5.32 11.05
C GLU A 303 12.30 -5.65 10.95
N LYS A 304 12.93 -5.26 9.83
CA LYS A 304 14.38 -5.37 9.62
C LYS A 304 14.92 -4.00 9.24
N ARG A 305 15.82 -3.49 10.05
CA ARG A 305 16.43 -2.17 9.85
C ARG A 305 17.81 -2.31 9.21
N ILE A 306 18.10 -1.44 8.24
CA ILE A 306 19.42 -1.33 7.63
C ILE A 306 20.25 -0.40 8.50
N VAL A 307 21.26 -0.93 9.17
CA VAL A 307 22.10 -0.21 10.13
C VAL A 307 23.55 -0.22 9.68
N GLN A 308 24.22 0.92 9.79
CA GLN A 308 25.64 1.04 9.51
C GLN A 308 26.45 0.21 10.52
N LYS A 309 27.44 -0.54 10.04
CA LYS A 309 28.36 -1.29 10.90
C LYS A 309 29.30 -0.34 11.63
N THR A 310 29.58 -0.68 12.88
CA THR A 310 30.57 -0.04 13.73
C THR A 310 31.57 -1.10 14.19
N GLU A 311 32.64 -0.71 14.93
CA GLU A 311 33.57 -1.66 15.51
C GLU A 311 32.85 -2.71 16.39
N GLU A 312 31.83 -2.30 17.15
CA GLU A 312 31.07 -3.20 18.03
C GLU A 312 30.22 -4.21 17.23
N THR A 313 29.83 -3.86 16.02
CA THR A 313 28.96 -4.68 15.15
C THR A 313 29.73 -5.32 13.98
N LYS A 314 31.06 -5.26 13.98
CA LYS A 314 31.89 -5.78 12.87
C LYS A 314 31.66 -7.25 12.54
N ASN A 315 31.29 -8.07 13.51
CA ASN A 315 31.00 -9.49 13.35
C ASN A 315 29.62 -9.80 12.80
N GLN A 316 28.72 -8.81 12.66
CA GLN A 316 27.42 -9.00 12.03
C GLN A 316 27.57 -9.32 10.54
N ILE A 317 26.65 -10.12 10.00
CA ILE A 317 26.63 -10.47 8.57
C ILE A 317 26.44 -9.19 7.76
N THR A 318 27.35 -8.94 6.82
CA THR A 318 27.31 -7.76 5.96
C THR A 318 26.15 -7.88 4.97
N LEU A 319 25.34 -6.83 4.89
CA LEU A 319 24.32 -6.68 3.87
C LEU A 319 24.98 -6.11 2.59
N ASN A 320 25.11 -6.94 1.57
CA ASN A 320 25.79 -6.59 0.32
C ASN A 320 24.88 -5.76 -0.61
N LEU A 321 24.60 -4.51 -0.23
CA LEU A 321 23.75 -3.60 -1.00
C LEU A 321 24.35 -3.27 -2.37
N VAL A 322 23.52 -3.30 -3.41
CA VAL A 322 23.96 -2.97 -4.79
C VAL A 322 24.18 -1.47 -4.93
N PHE A 323 23.19 -0.65 -4.63
CA PHE A 323 23.22 0.79 -4.92
C PHE A 323 23.66 1.61 -3.70
N THR A 324 24.97 1.81 -3.58
CA THR A 324 25.61 2.65 -2.56
C THR A 324 26.43 3.76 -3.22
N LYS A 325 26.75 4.81 -2.49
CA LYS A 325 27.73 5.81 -2.93
C LYS A 325 29.13 5.20 -3.01
N SER A 326 30.09 5.94 -3.57
CA SER A 326 31.48 5.51 -3.72
C SER A 326 32.16 5.10 -2.42
N ASP A 327 31.80 5.74 -1.31
CA ASP A 327 32.28 5.45 0.04
C ASP A 327 31.50 4.33 0.76
N GLY A 328 30.58 3.67 0.06
CA GLY A 328 29.69 2.65 0.61
C GLY A 328 28.43 3.19 1.27
N LYS A 329 28.26 4.51 1.42
CA LYS A 329 27.09 5.10 2.09
C LYS A 329 25.78 4.78 1.38
N PHE A 330 24.85 4.15 2.10
CA PHE A 330 23.51 3.86 1.60
C PHE A 330 22.56 5.03 1.85
N THR A 331 21.93 5.51 0.80
CA THR A 331 20.97 6.62 0.85
C THR A 331 19.57 6.23 0.40
N GLY A 332 19.36 4.95 0.12
CA GLY A 332 18.08 4.42 -0.37
C GLY A 332 17.57 5.19 -1.59
N THR A 333 16.28 5.50 -1.60
CA THR A 333 15.66 6.25 -2.70
C THR A 333 16.10 7.73 -2.78
N ASP A 334 16.76 8.27 -1.77
CA ASP A 334 17.19 9.68 -1.78
C ASP A 334 18.24 9.99 -2.84
N ILE A 335 18.95 8.96 -3.31
CA ILE A 335 19.92 9.11 -4.39
C ILE A 335 19.31 9.68 -5.68
N THR A 336 18.00 9.52 -5.87
CA THR A 336 17.30 10.02 -7.05
C THR A 336 16.88 11.49 -6.92
N LYS A 337 16.82 12.07 -5.73
CA LYS A 337 16.27 13.41 -5.50
C LYS A 337 17.01 14.48 -6.28
N TYR A 338 18.31 14.61 -6.04
CA TYR A 338 19.13 15.61 -6.71
C TYR A 338 19.21 15.41 -8.24
N PRO A 339 19.43 14.20 -8.77
CA PRO A 339 19.35 13.98 -10.21
C PRO A 339 18.01 14.42 -10.82
N PHE A 340 16.88 14.16 -10.16
CA PHE A 340 15.58 14.56 -10.68
C PHE A 340 15.34 16.08 -10.63
N GLU A 341 15.92 16.78 -9.67
CA GLU A 341 15.94 18.25 -9.71
C GLU A 341 16.68 18.80 -10.94
N ILE A 342 17.81 18.18 -11.30
CA ILE A 342 18.59 18.52 -12.49
C ILE A 342 17.81 18.16 -13.76
N ILE A 343 17.21 16.96 -13.83
CA ILE A 343 16.41 16.49 -14.97
C ILE A 343 15.29 17.50 -15.26
N HIS A 344 14.59 17.96 -14.23
CA HIS A 344 13.51 18.93 -14.38
C HIS A 344 14.02 20.31 -14.81
N LYS A 345 15.10 20.81 -14.20
CA LYS A 345 15.58 22.18 -14.42
C LYS A 345 16.47 22.34 -15.64
N GLU A 346 17.40 21.39 -15.86
CA GLU A 346 18.42 21.52 -16.91
C GLU A 346 18.02 20.78 -18.21
N LEU A 347 17.38 19.61 -18.09
CA LEU A 347 17.00 18.83 -19.27
C LEU A 347 15.58 19.14 -19.76
N GLY A 348 14.82 19.93 -19.03
CA GLY A 348 13.47 20.35 -19.40
C GLY A 348 12.44 19.20 -19.43
N ILE A 349 12.73 18.06 -18.78
CA ILE A 349 11.81 16.92 -18.69
C ILE A 349 10.94 17.10 -17.46
N GLU A 350 9.92 17.91 -17.58
CA GLU A 350 9.02 18.25 -16.47
C GLU A 350 8.14 17.05 -16.05
N LYS A 351 7.75 17.03 -14.77
CA LYS A 351 6.79 16.10 -14.18
C LYS A 351 7.20 14.61 -14.23
N CYS A 352 8.37 14.26 -14.75
CA CYS A 352 8.86 12.88 -14.73
C CYS A 352 9.37 12.47 -13.34
N ARG A 353 9.29 11.19 -13.02
CA ARG A 353 9.76 10.60 -11.75
C ARG A 353 10.48 9.29 -12.04
N PHE A 354 11.38 8.88 -11.15
CA PHE A 354 12.02 7.57 -11.23
C PHE A 354 11.00 6.41 -11.34
N TYR A 355 9.87 6.50 -10.64
CA TYR A 355 8.81 5.49 -10.70
C TYR A 355 8.16 5.37 -12.10
N ASP A 356 8.17 6.42 -12.90
CA ASP A 356 7.52 6.43 -14.21
C ASP A 356 8.28 5.57 -15.25
N LEU A 357 9.55 5.21 -14.97
CA LEU A 357 10.32 4.21 -15.74
C LEU A 357 9.59 2.86 -15.79
N ARG A 358 8.92 2.46 -14.72
CA ARG A 358 8.11 1.25 -14.68
C ARG A 358 6.93 1.30 -15.65
N GLY A 359 6.27 2.47 -15.77
CA GLY A 359 5.21 2.68 -16.75
C GLY A 359 5.74 2.63 -18.18
N SER A 360 6.90 3.26 -18.41
CA SER A 360 7.58 3.25 -19.71
C SER A 360 8.02 1.84 -20.13
N TYR A 361 8.58 1.06 -19.20
CA TYR A 361 8.90 -0.36 -19.42
C TYR A 361 7.65 -1.16 -19.80
N ALA A 362 6.59 -1.07 -18.98
CA ALA A 362 5.33 -1.78 -19.24
C ALA A 362 4.78 -1.47 -20.63
N THR A 363 4.72 -0.18 -20.99
CA THR A 363 4.21 0.28 -22.29
C THR A 363 5.08 -0.22 -23.45
N LYS A 364 6.42 -0.13 -23.33
CA LYS A 364 7.34 -0.62 -24.37
C LYS A 364 7.21 -2.13 -24.58
N VAL A 365 7.13 -2.93 -23.51
CA VAL A 365 6.99 -4.39 -23.59
C VAL A 365 5.62 -4.80 -24.16
N LEU A 366 4.54 -4.13 -23.77
CA LEU A 366 3.21 -4.35 -24.35
C LEU A 366 3.20 -4.02 -25.87
N ASN A 367 3.82 -2.91 -26.25
CA ASN A 367 3.91 -2.51 -27.67
C ASN A 367 4.78 -3.45 -28.51
N SER A 368 5.66 -4.27 -27.90
CA SER A 368 6.41 -5.31 -28.60
C SER A 368 5.61 -6.60 -28.83
N GLY A 369 4.32 -6.64 -28.41
CA GLY A 369 3.43 -7.77 -28.66
C GLY A 369 3.41 -8.83 -27.54
N VAL A 370 4.06 -8.58 -26.41
CA VAL A 370 3.98 -9.47 -25.24
C VAL A 370 2.59 -9.39 -24.61
N GLU A 371 2.02 -10.52 -24.24
CA GLU A 371 0.71 -10.59 -23.63
C GLU A 371 0.64 -9.81 -22.32
N ILE A 372 -0.48 -9.12 -22.09
CA ILE A 372 -0.69 -8.27 -20.93
C ILE A 372 -0.56 -9.03 -19.59
N ARG A 373 -0.89 -10.32 -19.60
CA ARG A 373 -0.75 -11.21 -18.45
C ARG A 373 0.70 -11.42 -18.07
N ASP A 374 1.55 -11.70 -19.07
CA ASP A 374 2.98 -11.91 -18.87
C ASP A 374 3.65 -10.62 -18.38
N VAL A 375 3.27 -9.47 -18.94
CA VAL A 375 3.73 -8.16 -18.46
C VAL A 375 3.28 -7.91 -17.03
N ALA A 376 2.06 -8.28 -16.66
CA ALA A 376 1.57 -8.15 -15.29
C ALA A 376 2.38 -9.02 -14.32
N ASP A 377 2.72 -10.24 -14.71
CA ASP A 377 3.53 -11.16 -13.92
C ASP A 377 4.99 -10.67 -13.80
N MET A 378 5.60 -10.23 -14.91
CA MET A 378 6.95 -9.61 -14.89
C MET A 378 7.01 -8.40 -13.95
N LEU A 379 5.96 -7.60 -13.92
CA LEU A 379 5.85 -6.45 -13.02
C LEU A 379 5.46 -6.83 -11.59
N GLY A 380 4.93 -8.02 -11.34
CA GLY A 380 4.38 -8.43 -10.04
C GLY A 380 3.11 -7.65 -9.68
N HIS A 381 2.17 -7.54 -10.63
CA HIS A 381 0.84 -7.00 -10.41
C HIS A 381 -0.11 -8.14 -10.03
N ARG A 382 -0.73 -8.03 -8.86
CA ARG A 382 -1.75 -9.00 -8.42
C ARG A 382 -3.02 -8.95 -9.28
N ASN A 383 -3.34 -7.79 -9.84
CA ASN A 383 -4.52 -7.55 -10.65
C ASN A 383 -4.08 -7.02 -12.03
N ILE A 384 -4.51 -7.67 -13.09
CA ILE A 384 -4.24 -7.32 -14.48
C ILE A 384 -4.72 -5.89 -14.80
N GLU A 385 -5.86 -5.45 -14.24
CA GLU A 385 -6.37 -4.08 -14.38
C GLU A 385 -5.29 -3.01 -14.06
N THR A 386 -4.34 -3.34 -13.19
CA THR A 386 -3.24 -2.42 -12.88
C THR A 386 -2.32 -2.23 -14.09
N THR A 387 -2.12 -3.27 -14.89
CA THR A 387 -1.34 -3.22 -16.13
C THR A 387 -2.15 -2.57 -17.24
N GLU A 388 -3.44 -2.90 -17.36
CA GLU A 388 -4.36 -2.28 -18.31
C GLU A 388 -4.39 -0.74 -18.18
N ASN A 389 -4.33 -0.20 -16.96
CA ASN A 389 -4.25 1.23 -16.71
C ASN A 389 -2.99 1.93 -17.29
N TYR A 390 -1.96 1.19 -17.68
CA TYR A 390 -0.84 1.71 -18.48
C TYR A 390 -1.13 1.64 -19.98
N TYR A 391 -1.99 0.69 -20.40
CA TYR A 391 -2.34 0.46 -21.81
C TYR A 391 -3.49 1.32 -22.33
N VAL A 392 -4.37 1.81 -21.44
CA VAL A 392 -5.52 2.68 -21.81
C VAL A 392 -5.09 4.02 -22.45
N SER A 393 -3.82 4.38 -22.34
CA SER A 393 -3.23 5.38 -23.24
C SER A 393 -2.72 4.72 -24.53
N SER A 394 -3.60 3.94 -25.24
CA SER A 394 -3.24 3.39 -26.55
C SER A 394 -2.82 4.53 -27.45
N THR A 395 -1.54 4.56 -27.80
CA THR A 395 -1.03 5.54 -28.74
C THR A 395 -1.63 5.25 -30.11
N ASP A 396 -1.79 6.27 -30.94
CA ASP A 396 -2.22 6.06 -32.34
C ASP A 396 -1.33 5.06 -33.06
N THR A 397 -0.07 4.92 -32.65
CA THR A 397 0.88 3.91 -33.10
C THR A 397 0.42 2.49 -32.77
N SER A 398 -0.07 2.21 -31.57
CA SER A 398 -0.59 0.87 -31.19
C SER A 398 -1.83 0.51 -31.98
N ARG A 399 -2.70 1.48 -32.27
CA ARG A 399 -3.93 1.26 -33.07
C ARG A 399 -3.57 0.97 -34.52
N LYS A 400 -2.63 1.72 -35.10
CA LYS A 400 -2.11 1.47 -36.46
C LYS A 400 -1.47 0.08 -36.54
N CYS A 401 -0.57 -0.25 -35.60
CA CYS A 401 0.08 -1.56 -35.58
C CYS A 401 -0.92 -2.72 -35.47
N ALA A 402 -1.99 -2.57 -34.70
CA ALA A 402 -3.07 -3.58 -34.61
C ALA A 402 -3.80 -3.72 -35.95
N THR A 403 -4.09 -2.60 -36.63
CA THR A 403 -4.72 -2.59 -37.95
C THR A 403 -3.81 -3.23 -39.01
N ASP A 404 -2.51 -2.87 -38.99
CA ASP A 404 -1.52 -3.42 -39.94
C ASP A 404 -1.30 -4.93 -39.72
N ASN A 405 -1.32 -5.38 -38.46
CA ASN A 405 -1.23 -6.81 -38.13
C ASN A 405 -2.49 -7.57 -38.57
N PHE A 406 -3.67 -7.00 -38.36
CA PHE A 406 -4.92 -7.59 -38.84
C PHE A 406 -4.90 -7.70 -40.37
N ASP A 407 -4.49 -6.65 -41.05
CA ASP A 407 -4.39 -6.63 -42.51
C ASP A 407 -3.47 -7.76 -43.00
N LYS A 408 -2.29 -7.93 -42.40
CA LYS A 408 -1.37 -9.04 -42.70
C LYS A 408 -1.97 -10.43 -42.46
N MET A 409 -2.83 -10.57 -41.44
CA MET A 409 -3.45 -11.87 -41.11
C MET A 409 -4.55 -12.27 -42.09
N ILE A 410 -5.25 -11.32 -42.70
CA ILE A 410 -6.36 -11.59 -43.63
C ILE A 410 -5.95 -11.39 -45.10
N GLN A 411 -4.74 -10.93 -45.36
CA GLN A 411 -4.25 -10.70 -46.71
C GLN A 411 -4.31 -12.00 -47.55
N SER A 412 -5.04 -11.97 -48.65
CA SER A 412 -5.13 -13.07 -49.63
C SER A 412 -5.12 -12.48 -51.04
N GLU A 413 -4.73 -13.29 -52.00
CA GLU A 413 -4.73 -12.89 -53.44
C GLU A 413 -6.09 -12.31 -53.85
N VAL A 414 -7.19 -12.94 -53.39
CA VAL A 414 -8.56 -12.52 -53.70
C VAL A 414 -8.89 -11.17 -53.11
N ILE A 415 -8.43 -10.86 -51.87
CA ILE A 415 -8.65 -9.56 -51.21
C ILE A 415 -7.85 -8.47 -51.92
N ASN A 416 -6.62 -8.76 -52.37
CA ASN A 416 -5.82 -7.83 -53.12
C ASN A 416 -6.45 -7.50 -54.48
N GLU A 417 -6.90 -8.50 -55.22
CA GLU A 417 -7.63 -8.30 -56.48
C GLU A 417 -8.90 -7.46 -56.32
N ILE A 418 -9.72 -7.72 -55.27
CA ILE A 418 -10.94 -6.94 -54.99
C ILE A 418 -10.59 -5.51 -54.62
N SER A 419 -9.53 -5.30 -53.83
CA SER A 419 -9.13 -3.94 -53.41
C SER A 419 -8.65 -3.09 -54.59
N GLU A 420 -7.98 -3.70 -55.58
CA GLU A 420 -7.60 -3.02 -56.86
C GLU A 420 -8.83 -2.66 -57.72
N TYR A 421 -9.85 -3.53 -57.71
CA TYR A 421 -11.11 -3.25 -58.42
C TYR A 421 -11.96 -2.13 -57.82
N LEU A 422 -11.79 -1.82 -56.57
CA LEU A 422 -12.51 -0.77 -55.86
C LEU A 422 -11.86 0.63 -55.94
N VAL A 423 -10.72 0.72 -56.64
CA VAL A 423 -10.06 2.03 -56.91
C VAL A 423 -10.79 2.67 -58.09
N PHE A 424 -11.67 3.67 -57.83
CA PHE A 424 -12.29 4.52 -58.84
C PHE A 424 -11.40 5.75 -59.13
#